data_6142bb116ca790a475ab82d8d10b36ff
#
_entry.id   6142bb116ca790a475ab82d8d10b36ff
#
_cell.length_a   1.000
_cell.length_b   1.000
_cell.length_c   1.000
_cell.angle_alpha   90.00
_cell.angle_beta   90.00
_cell.angle_gamma   90.00
#
_symmetry.space_group_name_H-M   'P 1'
#
loop_
_entity.id
_entity.type
_entity.pdbx_description
1 polymer ?
#
loop_
_entity_poly.entity_id
_entity_poly.type
_entity_poly.pdbx_seq_one_letter_code
_entity_poly.pdbx_strand_id
1 'polypeptide(L)'
;MRDFIKDFLELLRVERGLANNSILSYRRDLKKYHLFIEKRQRLDDITKVTQRNLRAYVRYLNAENISANSIKRAISCIRTYHKYLASEGKMSNNPVLQIDTPRVPRKLPSVLNVEEIDRILHFIPKKAPMAMRDLAIFEMMYSCGLRVTELCNFKIANILWDSEMIRVDGKGDRQRFVPIGPIARKNLKNYINKERPALAEKNPNTGELFLSRNGRKLTRMMIWILLKKWANTAEITKDISPHTLRHSFATHLLEGGADLRSVQEMLGHADISTTQIYTHLDKEHLKEVHRTFHPRFD
;
A
#
# COMPACT_ATOMS: atom_id res chain seq x y z
N MET A 1 24.76 -0.91 -24.71
CA MET A 1 25.03 -1.57 -23.40
C MET A 1 24.29 -2.90 -23.37
N ARG A 2 24.92 -4.01 -22.95
CA ARG A 2 24.25 -5.32 -22.81
C ARG A 2 23.20 -5.24 -21.72
N ASP A 3 21.95 -5.62 -22.02
CA ASP A 3 20.83 -5.42 -21.10
C ASP A 3 20.69 -6.63 -20.14
N PHE A 4 21.45 -6.63 -19.07
CA PHE A 4 21.33 -7.60 -17.99
C PHE A 4 20.13 -7.34 -17.06
N ILE A 5 19.40 -6.25 -17.29
CA ILE A 5 18.26 -5.88 -16.40
C ILE A 5 17.16 -6.91 -16.53
N LYS A 6 16.89 -7.40 -17.73
CA LYS A 6 15.80 -8.37 -17.97
C LYS A 6 16.04 -9.66 -17.17
N ASP A 7 17.23 -10.23 -17.31
CA ASP A 7 17.61 -11.49 -16.66
C ASP A 7 17.60 -11.34 -15.14
N PHE A 8 18.15 -10.24 -14.63
CA PHE A 8 18.10 -9.92 -13.20
C PHE A 8 16.66 -9.80 -12.65
N LEU A 9 15.76 -9.11 -13.37
CA LEU A 9 14.38 -8.95 -12.93
C LEU A 9 13.61 -10.27 -13.00
N GLU A 10 13.95 -11.15 -13.92
CA GLU A 10 13.37 -12.48 -14.01
C GLU A 10 13.82 -13.38 -12.85
N LEU A 11 15.11 -13.37 -12.53
CA LEU A 11 15.64 -14.03 -11.32
C LEU A 11 14.93 -13.54 -10.05
N LEU A 12 14.76 -12.23 -9.89
CA LEU A 12 14.05 -11.69 -8.71
C LEU A 12 12.59 -12.11 -8.65
N ARG A 13 11.95 -12.31 -9.81
CA ARG A 13 10.56 -12.78 -9.89
C ARG A 13 10.47 -14.27 -9.52
N VAL A 14 11.29 -15.10 -10.13
CA VAL A 14 11.22 -16.56 -10.03
C VAL A 14 11.80 -17.05 -8.70
N GLU A 15 13.04 -16.68 -8.40
CA GLU A 15 13.72 -17.22 -7.22
C GLU A 15 13.39 -16.50 -5.92
N ARG A 16 13.16 -15.18 -5.97
CA ARG A 16 12.89 -14.38 -4.76
C ARG A 16 11.42 -14.02 -4.56
N GLY A 17 10.53 -14.42 -5.46
CA GLY A 17 9.10 -14.18 -5.34
C GLY A 17 8.72 -12.70 -5.16
N LEU A 18 9.52 -11.77 -5.75
CA LEU A 18 9.24 -10.33 -5.59
C LEU A 18 7.90 -9.96 -6.25
N ALA A 19 7.14 -9.10 -5.57
CA ALA A 19 5.88 -8.60 -6.10
C ALA A 19 6.09 -7.76 -7.37
N ASN A 20 5.13 -7.81 -8.30
CA ASN A 20 5.17 -7.04 -9.57
C ASN A 20 5.49 -5.56 -9.37
N ASN A 21 4.94 -4.91 -8.34
CA ASN A 21 5.23 -3.50 -8.07
C ASN A 21 6.70 -3.26 -7.68
N SER A 22 7.33 -4.21 -6.97
CA SER A 22 8.76 -4.15 -6.65
C SER A 22 9.60 -4.33 -7.90
N ILE A 23 9.24 -5.29 -8.76
CA ILE A 23 9.89 -5.53 -10.06
C ILE A 23 9.81 -4.28 -10.96
N LEU A 24 8.61 -3.67 -11.05
CA LEU A 24 8.42 -2.43 -11.82
C LEU A 24 9.22 -1.24 -11.26
N SER A 25 9.34 -1.16 -9.95
CA SER A 25 10.15 -0.12 -9.30
C SER A 25 11.64 -0.33 -9.56
N TYR A 26 12.13 -1.57 -9.43
CA TYR A 26 13.51 -1.93 -9.73
C TYR A 26 13.86 -1.71 -11.21
N ARG A 27 12.95 -2.07 -12.11
CA ARG A 27 13.13 -1.80 -13.55
C ARG A 27 13.32 -0.30 -13.83
N ARG A 28 12.51 0.57 -13.20
CA ARG A 28 12.64 2.03 -13.38
C ARG A 28 13.95 2.55 -12.81
N ASP A 29 14.30 2.10 -11.60
CA ASP A 29 15.53 2.53 -10.94
C ASP A 29 16.77 2.11 -11.76
N LEU A 30 16.82 0.87 -12.27
CA LEU A 30 17.93 0.37 -13.08
C LEU A 30 17.99 1.02 -14.45
N LYS A 31 16.86 1.27 -15.12
CA LYS A 31 16.85 2.02 -16.38
C LYS A 31 17.41 3.42 -16.22
N LYS A 32 17.01 4.14 -15.14
CA LYS A 32 17.54 5.47 -14.83
C LYS A 32 19.03 5.42 -14.54
N TYR A 33 19.48 4.41 -13.82
CA TYR A 33 20.89 4.17 -13.52
C TYR A 33 21.71 3.89 -14.77
N HIS A 34 21.31 2.94 -15.62
CA HIS A 34 21.99 2.62 -16.87
C HIS A 34 22.10 3.84 -17.78
N LEU A 35 21.01 4.58 -17.94
CA LEU A 35 20.98 5.80 -18.74
C LEU A 35 21.97 6.87 -18.25
N PHE A 36 22.11 7.00 -16.92
CA PHE A 36 23.09 7.91 -16.33
C PHE A 36 24.52 7.45 -16.62
N ILE A 37 24.81 6.17 -16.42
CA ILE A 37 26.15 5.59 -16.68
C ILE A 37 26.52 5.77 -18.15
N GLU A 38 25.62 5.45 -19.07
CA GLU A 38 25.86 5.59 -20.51
C GLU A 38 26.03 7.05 -20.94
N LYS A 39 25.06 7.91 -20.62
CA LYS A 39 25.02 9.28 -21.15
C LYS A 39 25.89 10.27 -20.39
N ARG A 40 25.97 10.16 -19.07
CA ARG A 40 26.69 11.14 -18.22
C ARG A 40 28.09 10.69 -17.87
N GLN A 41 28.31 9.39 -17.74
CA GLN A 41 29.66 8.85 -17.46
C GLN A 41 30.37 8.34 -18.70
N ARG A 42 29.69 8.32 -19.87
CA ARG A 42 30.23 7.85 -21.16
C ARG A 42 30.81 6.44 -21.06
N LEU A 43 30.13 5.57 -20.31
CA LEU A 43 30.57 4.20 -20.08
C LEU A 43 29.56 3.25 -20.75
N ASP A 44 30.02 2.51 -21.76
CA ASP A 44 29.16 1.62 -22.55
C ASP A 44 28.98 0.23 -21.94
N ASP A 45 29.73 -0.06 -20.88
CA ASP A 45 29.71 -1.34 -20.19
C ASP A 45 29.45 -1.16 -18.69
N ILE A 46 28.30 -1.66 -18.21
CA ILE A 46 27.90 -1.58 -16.82
C ILE A 46 28.82 -2.36 -15.88
N THR A 47 29.53 -3.36 -16.38
CA THR A 47 30.47 -4.18 -15.60
C THR A 47 31.76 -3.43 -15.24
N LYS A 48 32.05 -2.34 -15.93
CA LYS A 48 33.21 -1.47 -15.69
C LYS A 48 32.93 -0.30 -14.76
N VAL A 49 31.74 -0.25 -14.20
CA VAL A 49 31.33 0.82 -13.25
C VAL A 49 32.20 0.77 -12.00
N THR A 50 32.69 1.93 -11.61
CA THR A 50 33.52 2.14 -10.42
C THR A 50 32.72 2.79 -9.30
N GLN A 51 33.26 2.78 -8.08
CA GLN A 51 32.71 3.51 -6.95
C GLN A 51 32.53 5.01 -7.24
N ARG A 52 33.46 5.61 -8.00
CA ARG A 52 33.39 7.02 -8.43
C ARG A 52 32.14 7.30 -9.26
N ASN A 53 31.82 6.41 -10.20
CA ASN A 53 30.60 6.53 -11.02
C ASN A 53 29.32 6.44 -10.17
N LEU A 54 29.31 5.55 -9.18
CA LEU A 54 28.17 5.40 -8.28
C LEU A 54 28.00 6.61 -7.36
N ARG A 55 29.07 7.16 -6.81
CA ARG A 55 29.02 8.41 -6.05
C ARG A 55 28.51 9.58 -6.91
N ALA A 56 28.92 9.64 -8.18
CA ALA A 56 28.40 10.62 -9.13
C ALA A 56 26.89 10.42 -9.37
N TYR A 57 26.42 9.16 -9.46
CA TYR A 57 24.99 8.88 -9.60
C TYR A 57 24.18 9.31 -8.37
N VAL A 58 24.68 9.07 -7.16
CA VAL A 58 24.02 9.54 -5.94
C VAL A 58 23.93 11.06 -5.90
N ARG A 59 25.01 11.77 -6.27
CA ARG A 59 24.99 13.24 -6.40
C ARG A 59 23.96 13.71 -7.43
N TYR A 60 23.90 13.04 -8.59
CA TYR A 60 22.91 13.32 -9.62
C TYR A 60 21.46 13.15 -9.08
N LEU A 61 21.16 12.07 -8.36
CA LEU A 61 19.84 11.87 -7.78
C LEU A 61 19.45 12.97 -6.76
N ASN A 62 20.42 13.43 -5.96
CA ASN A 62 20.21 14.55 -5.04
C ASN A 62 19.95 15.87 -5.79
N ALA A 63 20.70 16.16 -6.84
CA ALA A 63 20.52 17.36 -7.67
C ALA A 63 19.17 17.37 -8.40
N GLU A 64 18.62 16.19 -8.73
CA GLU A 64 17.27 16.02 -9.31
C GLU A 64 16.16 16.10 -8.25
N ASN A 65 16.45 16.50 -7.02
CA ASN A 65 15.51 16.59 -5.90
C ASN A 65 14.74 15.28 -5.62
N ILE A 66 15.36 14.14 -5.90
CA ILE A 66 14.78 12.83 -5.57
C ILE A 66 14.76 12.63 -4.06
N SER A 67 13.62 12.19 -3.52
CA SER A 67 13.48 11.99 -2.06
C SER A 67 14.52 10.99 -1.53
N ALA A 68 15.02 11.22 -0.31
CA ALA A 68 16.02 10.38 0.33
C ALA A 68 15.59 8.90 0.43
N ASN A 69 14.29 8.62 0.62
CA ASN A 69 13.73 7.27 0.60
C ASN A 69 13.83 6.62 -0.79
N SER A 70 13.61 7.39 -1.85
CA SER A 70 13.75 6.91 -3.25
C SER A 70 15.21 6.66 -3.59
N ILE A 71 16.12 7.51 -3.13
CA ILE A 71 17.57 7.31 -3.29
C ILE A 71 18.01 6.05 -2.55
N LYS A 72 17.58 5.87 -1.29
CA LYS A 72 17.85 4.66 -0.50
C LYS A 72 17.39 3.39 -1.22
N ARG A 73 16.17 3.40 -1.78
CA ARG A 73 15.64 2.27 -2.56
C ARG A 73 16.48 2.02 -3.81
N ALA A 74 16.80 3.07 -4.58
CA ALA A 74 17.62 2.95 -5.80
C ALA A 74 19.00 2.36 -5.50
N ILE A 75 19.68 2.81 -4.45
CA ILE A 75 20.98 2.26 -4.02
C ILE A 75 20.82 0.78 -3.61
N SER A 76 19.78 0.42 -2.88
CA SER A 76 19.52 -0.96 -2.50
C SER A 76 19.29 -1.85 -3.73
N CYS A 77 18.52 -1.37 -4.71
CA CYS A 77 18.30 -2.04 -5.98
C CYS A 77 19.62 -2.24 -6.75
N ILE A 78 20.43 -1.18 -6.90
CA ILE A 78 21.72 -1.22 -7.60
C ILE A 78 22.69 -2.18 -6.88
N ARG A 79 22.71 -2.18 -5.54
CA ARG A 79 23.51 -3.12 -4.74
C ARG A 79 23.15 -4.58 -5.05
N THR A 80 21.85 -4.90 -5.07
CA THR A 80 21.38 -6.24 -5.41
C THR A 80 21.70 -6.62 -6.86
N TYR A 81 21.60 -5.66 -7.79
CA TYR A 81 21.92 -5.85 -9.19
C TYR A 81 23.42 -6.10 -9.43
N HIS A 82 24.30 -5.31 -8.81
CA HIS A 82 25.74 -5.55 -8.92
C HIS A 82 26.19 -6.85 -8.23
N LYS A 83 25.50 -7.23 -7.12
CA LYS A 83 25.73 -8.55 -6.51
C LYS A 83 25.37 -9.68 -7.46
N TYR A 84 24.26 -9.55 -8.19
CA TYR A 84 23.88 -10.50 -9.24
C TYR A 84 24.93 -10.55 -10.36
N LEU A 85 25.39 -9.41 -10.90
CA LEU A 85 26.42 -9.38 -11.93
C LEU A 85 27.72 -10.06 -11.49
N ALA A 86 28.09 -9.89 -10.22
CA ALA A 86 29.27 -10.54 -9.66
C ALA A 86 29.07 -12.06 -9.50
N SER A 87 27.90 -12.52 -9.03
CA SER A 87 27.60 -13.96 -8.92
C SER A 87 27.52 -14.67 -10.27
N GLU A 88 27.14 -13.96 -11.33
CA GLU A 88 27.14 -14.46 -12.71
C GLU A 88 28.54 -14.36 -13.39
N GLY A 89 29.57 -14.01 -12.63
CA GLY A 89 30.92 -13.88 -13.18
C GLY A 89 31.08 -12.74 -14.21
N LYS A 90 30.13 -11.80 -14.28
CA LYS A 90 30.16 -10.68 -15.24
C LYS A 90 31.04 -9.54 -14.78
N MET A 91 31.34 -9.47 -13.49
CA MET A 91 32.28 -8.48 -12.92
C MET A 91 33.07 -9.06 -11.77
N SER A 92 34.33 -8.64 -11.66
CA SER A 92 35.29 -9.15 -10.65
C SER A 92 35.07 -8.51 -9.27
N ASN A 93 34.63 -7.24 -9.22
CA ASN A 93 34.45 -6.48 -7.98
C ASN A 93 33.08 -5.81 -7.93
N ASN A 94 32.47 -5.82 -6.75
CA ASN A 94 31.20 -5.11 -6.54
C ASN A 94 31.45 -3.68 -6.01
N PRO A 95 31.34 -2.64 -6.85
CA PRO A 95 31.67 -1.27 -6.46
C PRO A 95 30.68 -0.64 -5.47
N VAL A 96 29.54 -1.31 -5.19
CA VAL A 96 28.45 -0.78 -4.36
C VAL A 96 28.67 -1.07 -2.88
N LEU A 97 29.55 -1.98 -2.51
CA LEU A 97 29.78 -2.40 -1.11
C LEU A 97 30.19 -1.24 -0.21
N GLN A 98 30.91 -0.25 -0.75
CA GLN A 98 31.45 0.90 -0.01
C GLN A 98 30.63 2.19 -0.18
N ILE A 99 29.39 2.11 -0.66
CA ILE A 99 28.55 3.30 -0.80
C ILE A 99 27.66 3.46 0.41
N ASP A 100 27.81 4.58 1.09
CA ASP A 100 26.95 4.96 2.17
C ASP A 100 25.53 5.26 1.68
N THR A 101 24.58 4.67 2.34
CA THR A 101 23.17 4.95 2.09
C THR A 101 22.76 6.20 2.86
N PRO A 102 22.11 7.20 2.25
CA PRO A 102 21.68 8.38 2.98
C PRO A 102 20.88 8.00 4.24
N ARG A 103 21.26 8.60 5.36
CA ARG A 103 20.47 8.48 6.60
C ARG A 103 19.19 9.25 6.40
N VAL A 104 18.07 8.55 6.39
CA VAL A 104 16.75 9.16 6.32
C VAL A 104 16.25 9.32 7.75
N PRO A 105 16.00 10.56 8.21
CA PRO A 105 15.36 10.75 9.51
C PRO A 105 14.00 10.03 9.47
N ARG A 106 13.72 9.22 10.46
CA ARG A 106 12.41 8.60 10.62
C ARG A 106 11.42 9.71 11.00
N LYS A 107 10.62 10.18 10.05
CA LYS A 107 9.43 10.94 10.41
C LYS A 107 8.51 10.00 11.18
N LEU A 108 8.10 10.41 12.37
CA LEU A 108 7.03 9.70 13.08
C LEU A 108 5.81 9.66 12.17
N PRO A 109 5.18 8.49 12.01
CA PRO A 109 3.98 8.39 11.22
C PRO A 109 2.90 9.33 11.78
N SER A 110 2.25 10.10 10.93
CA SER A 110 1.10 10.90 11.35
C SER A 110 -0.06 9.95 11.67
N VAL A 111 -0.63 10.10 12.86
CA VAL A 111 -1.85 9.43 13.30
C VAL A 111 -2.95 10.49 13.34
N LEU A 112 -4.13 10.16 12.83
CA LEU A 112 -5.34 10.95 13.06
C LEU A 112 -5.96 10.46 14.37
N ASN A 113 -6.40 11.37 15.22
CA ASN A 113 -7.21 11.01 16.36
C ASN A 113 -8.67 10.68 15.92
N VAL A 114 -9.48 10.19 16.84
CA VAL A 114 -10.86 9.76 16.54
C VAL A 114 -11.69 10.94 16.03
N GLU A 115 -11.58 12.09 16.67
CA GLU A 115 -12.31 13.31 16.30
C GLU A 115 -11.93 13.83 14.91
N GLU A 116 -10.67 13.73 14.51
CA GLU A 116 -10.20 14.11 13.17
C GLU A 116 -10.80 13.17 12.10
N ILE A 117 -10.87 11.88 12.39
CA ILE A 117 -11.49 10.91 11.48
C ILE A 117 -12.98 11.17 11.37
N ASP A 118 -13.66 11.39 12.49
CA ASP A 118 -15.08 11.70 12.51
C ASP A 118 -15.40 12.98 11.76
N ARG A 119 -14.55 14.01 11.89
CA ARG A 119 -14.68 15.24 11.09
C ARG A 119 -14.56 14.93 9.58
N ILE A 120 -13.54 14.21 9.15
CA ILE A 120 -13.39 13.84 7.73
C ILE A 120 -14.65 13.16 7.21
N LEU A 121 -15.17 12.18 7.93
CA LEU A 121 -16.35 11.41 7.53
C LEU A 121 -17.63 12.25 7.56
N HIS A 122 -17.78 13.14 8.56
CA HIS A 122 -18.93 14.03 8.71
C HIS A 122 -18.99 15.10 7.61
N PHE A 123 -17.85 15.64 7.19
CA PHE A 123 -17.77 16.69 6.17
C PHE A 123 -17.96 16.16 4.73
N ILE A 124 -18.14 14.85 4.53
CA ILE A 124 -18.57 14.32 3.23
C ILE A 124 -20.07 14.66 3.04
N PRO A 125 -20.42 15.60 2.13
CA PRO A 125 -21.79 16.11 2.05
C PRO A 125 -22.71 15.03 1.51
N LYS A 126 -23.75 14.65 2.25
CA LYS A 126 -24.68 13.55 1.91
C LYS A 126 -25.34 13.68 0.54
N LYS A 127 -25.47 14.89 0.00
CA LYS A 127 -26.08 15.16 -1.32
C LYS A 127 -25.05 15.32 -2.45
N ALA A 128 -23.76 15.29 -2.15
CA ALA A 128 -22.75 15.40 -3.20
C ALA A 128 -22.70 14.13 -4.06
N PRO A 129 -22.42 14.26 -5.36
CA PRO A 129 -22.21 13.10 -6.23
C PRO A 129 -21.12 12.18 -5.66
N MET A 130 -21.37 10.90 -5.64
CA MET A 130 -20.48 9.85 -5.10
C MET A 130 -20.23 9.93 -3.58
N ALA A 131 -21.06 10.65 -2.84
CA ALA A 131 -20.88 10.83 -1.38
C ALA A 131 -21.02 9.52 -0.61
N MET A 132 -22.00 8.68 -0.95
CA MET A 132 -22.19 7.39 -0.29
C MET A 132 -20.99 6.47 -0.55
N ARG A 133 -20.46 6.49 -1.78
CA ARG A 133 -19.23 5.78 -2.14
C ARG A 133 -18.05 6.23 -1.31
N ASP A 134 -17.80 7.55 -1.28
CA ASP A 134 -16.63 8.11 -0.62
C ASP A 134 -16.69 7.86 0.89
N LEU A 135 -17.87 8.00 1.49
CA LEU A 135 -18.10 7.68 2.90
C LEU A 135 -17.83 6.18 3.17
N ALA A 136 -18.39 5.28 2.36
CA ALA A 136 -18.17 3.85 2.52
C ALA A 136 -16.69 3.45 2.32
N ILE A 137 -15.97 4.11 1.41
CA ILE A 137 -14.53 3.90 1.20
C ILE A 137 -13.74 4.19 2.48
N PHE A 138 -13.91 5.40 3.04
CA PHE A 138 -13.09 5.82 4.19
C PHE A 138 -13.52 5.13 5.48
N GLU A 139 -14.80 4.85 5.61
CA GLU A 139 -15.31 4.03 6.70
C GLU A 139 -14.69 2.63 6.69
N MET A 140 -14.69 1.92 5.54
CA MET A 140 -14.04 0.63 5.42
C MET A 140 -12.52 0.69 5.63
N MET A 141 -11.86 1.74 5.14
CA MET A 141 -10.42 1.88 5.31
C MET A 141 -10.03 2.02 6.79
N TYR A 142 -10.81 2.78 7.53
CA TYR A 142 -10.55 2.99 8.95
C TYR A 142 -11.08 1.82 9.79
N SER A 143 -12.33 1.41 9.61
CA SER A 143 -12.94 0.36 10.42
C SER A 143 -12.35 -1.03 10.24
N CYS A 144 -11.76 -1.32 9.07
CA CYS A 144 -11.17 -2.62 8.77
C CYS A 144 -9.64 -2.57 8.50
N GLY A 145 -9.02 -1.42 8.64
CA GLY A 145 -7.59 -1.26 8.44
C GLY A 145 -7.07 -1.70 7.07
N LEU A 146 -7.86 -1.55 5.99
CA LEU A 146 -7.51 -2.02 4.65
C LEU A 146 -6.33 -1.26 4.05
N ARG A 147 -5.47 -1.98 3.31
CA ARG A 147 -4.52 -1.34 2.40
C ARG A 147 -5.28 -0.75 1.21
N VAL A 148 -4.82 0.39 0.69
CA VAL A 148 -5.48 1.02 -0.47
C VAL A 148 -5.57 0.09 -1.69
N THR A 149 -4.61 -0.80 -1.89
CA THR A 149 -4.65 -1.79 -2.98
C THR A 149 -5.69 -2.88 -2.74
N GLU A 150 -5.88 -3.30 -1.49
CA GLU A 150 -6.91 -4.26 -1.09
C GLU A 150 -8.29 -3.65 -1.32
N LEU A 151 -8.51 -2.41 -0.88
CA LEU A 151 -9.75 -1.68 -1.10
C LEU A 151 -10.09 -1.54 -2.60
N CYS A 152 -9.12 -1.14 -3.44
CA CYS A 152 -9.33 -1.01 -4.88
C CYS A 152 -9.71 -2.33 -5.58
N ASN A 153 -9.26 -3.47 -5.04
CA ASN A 153 -9.54 -4.80 -5.59
C ASN A 153 -10.69 -5.51 -4.87
N PHE A 154 -11.28 -4.88 -3.87
CA PHE A 154 -12.29 -5.50 -3.02
C PHE A 154 -13.56 -5.80 -3.81
N LYS A 155 -14.07 -7.02 -3.67
CA LYS A 155 -15.27 -7.49 -4.37
C LYS A 155 -16.47 -7.57 -3.42
N ILE A 156 -17.67 -7.45 -3.96
CA ILE A 156 -18.91 -7.61 -3.16
C ILE A 156 -18.96 -9.00 -2.51
N ALA A 157 -18.56 -10.04 -3.24
CA ALA A 157 -18.53 -11.42 -2.74
C ALA A 157 -17.60 -11.63 -1.52
N ASN A 158 -16.75 -10.65 -1.23
CA ASN A 158 -15.85 -10.72 -0.07
C ASN A 158 -16.47 -10.19 1.22
N ILE A 159 -17.73 -9.74 1.17
CA ILE A 159 -18.48 -9.30 2.35
C ILE A 159 -19.29 -10.47 2.86
N LEU A 160 -19.03 -10.90 4.08
CA LEU A 160 -19.70 -11.99 4.76
C LEU A 160 -20.72 -11.38 5.73
N TRP A 161 -21.90 -11.06 5.22
CA TRP A 161 -22.93 -10.29 5.95
C TRP A 161 -23.39 -10.97 7.23
N ASP A 162 -23.63 -12.28 7.20
CA ASP A 162 -24.13 -13.05 8.31
C ASP A 162 -23.11 -13.20 9.45
N SER A 163 -21.83 -13.30 9.07
CA SER A 163 -20.74 -13.38 10.04
C SER A 163 -20.15 -12.03 10.43
N GLU A 164 -20.64 -10.93 9.88
CA GLU A 164 -20.14 -9.57 10.14
C GLU A 164 -18.63 -9.40 9.91
N MET A 165 -18.14 -10.09 8.89
CA MET A 165 -16.73 -10.12 8.53
C MET A 165 -16.52 -9.73 7.07
N ILE A 166 -15.32 -9.31 6.75
CA ILE A 166 -14.85 -9.20 5.38
C ILE A 166 -13.69 -10.16 5.15
N ARG A 167 -13.61 -10.75 3.97
CA ARG A 167 -12.46 -11.52 3.51
C ARG A 167 -11.56 -10.61 2.70
N VAL A 168 -10.31 -10.52 3.06
CA VAL A 168 -9.31 -9.67 2.40
C VAL A 168 -8.24 -10.55 1.79
N ASP A 169 -8.11 -10.47 0.47
CA ASP A 169 -7.08 -11.18 -0.28
C ASP A 169 -5.75 -10.42 -0.17
N GLY A 170 -4.73 -11.07 0.34
CA GLY A 170 -3.39 -10.52 0.54
C GLY A 170 -2.40 -10.92 -0.56
N LYS A 171 -1.10 -10.70 -0.30
CA LYS A 171 -0.02 -11.10 -1.20
C LYS A 171 0.21 -12.62 -1.10
N GLY A 172 0.36 -13.31 -2.24
CA GLY A 172 0.69 -14.74 -2.29
C GLY A 172 -0.46 -15.65 -1.88
N ASP A 173 -1.67 -15.32 -2.32
CA ASP A 173 -2.91 -16.09 -2.08
C ASP A 173 -3.31 -16.25 -0.60
N ARG A 174 -2.68 -15.47 0.28
CA ARG A 174 -3.03 -15.47 1.70
C ARG A 174 -4.30 -14.64 1.90
N GLN A 175 -5.27 -15.22 2.59
CA GLN A 175 -6.51 -14.55 2.96
C GLN A 175 -6.52 -14.26 4.45
N ARG A 176 -7.17 -13.18 4.85
CA ARG A 176 -7.49 -12.88 6.25
C ARG A 176 -8.92 -12.43 6.38
N PHE A 177 -9.47 -12.65 7.55
CA PHE A 177 -10.79 -12.15 7.92
C PHE A 177 -10.63 -10.95 8.83
N VAL A 178 -11.47 -9.92 8.60
CA VAL A 178 -11.47 -8.71 9.42
C VAL A 178 -12.92 -8.40 9.79
N PRO A 179 -13.22 -8.13 11.05
CA PRO A 179 -14.56 -7.70 11.47
C PRO A 179 -14.96 -6.38 10.80
N ILE A 180 -16.25 -6.21 10.56
CA ILE A 180 -16.82 -4.97 10.05
C ILE A 180 -17.89 -4.45 11.00
N GLY A 181 -17.66 -3.29 11.61
CA GLY A 181 -18.57 -2.66 12.55
C GLY A 181 -19.90 -2.22 11.93
N PRO A 182 -20.93 -1.99 12.75
CA PRO A 182 -22.30 -1.67 12.28
C PRO A 182 -22.36 -0.40 11.46
N ILE A 183 -21.58 0.64 11.79
CA ILE A 183 -21.54 1.90 11.04
C ILE A 183 -21.00 1.66 9.64
N ALA A 184 -19.87 0.95 9.52
CA ALA A 184 -19.28 0.61 8.22
C ALA A 184 -20.22 -0.25 7.37
N ARG A 185 -20.89 -1.23 7.97
CA ARG A 185 -21.91 -2.05 7.29
C ARG A 185 -23.07 -1.21 6.78
N LYS A 186 -23.58 -0.29 7.58
CA LYS A 186 -24.69 0.61 7.19
C LYS A 186 -24.28 1.49 5.99
N ASN A 187 -23.12 2.11 6.04
CA ASN A 187 -22.62 2.96 4.97
C ASN A 187 -22.36 2.16 3.69
N LEU A 188 -21.86 0.95 3.84
CA LEU A 188 -21.62 0.04 2.73
C LEU A 188 -22.92 -0.42 2.06
N LYS A 189 -23.93 -0.82 2.85
CA LYS A 189 -25.27 -1.17 2.33
C LYS A 189 -25.92 0.01 1.61
N ASN A 190 -25.80 1.22 2.14
CA ASN A 190 -26.32 2.43 1.47
C ASN A 190 -25.66 2.66 0.12
N TYR A 191 -24.35 2.55 0.02
CA TYR A 191 -23.63 2.68 -1.24
C TYR A 191 -24.03 1.58 -2.24
N ILE A 192 -24.04 0.31 -1.81
CA ILE A 192 -24.32 -0.84 -2.66
C ILE A 192 -25.74 -0.76 -3.25
N ASN A 193 -26.71 -0.35 -2.43
CA ASN A 193 -28.11 -0.40 -2.82
C ASN A 193 -28.58 0.87 -3.55
N LYS A 194 -27.98 2.03 -3.27
CA LYS A 194 -28.51 3.32 -3.77
C LYS A 194 -27.66 3.98 -4.85
N GLU A 195 -26.34 3.89 -4.76
CA GLU A 195 -25.45 4.63 -5.65
C GLU A 195 -24.69 3.72 -6.64
N ARG A 196 -24.23 2.56 -6.16
CA ARG A 196 -23.47 1.61 -6.96
C ARG A 196 -24.20 1.07 -8.20
N PRO A 197 -25.52 0.77 -8.17
CA PRO A 197 -26.22 0.21 -9.35
C PRO A 197 -26.07 1.08 -10.60
N ALA A 198 -26.33 2.38 -10.49
CA ALA A 198 -26.18 3.32 -11.60
C ALA A 198 -24.73 3.46 -12.12
N LEU A 199 -23.74 3.14 -11.28
CA LEU A 199 -22.34 3.09 -11.71
C LEU A 199 -22.01 1.77 -12.42
N ALA A 200 -22.56 0.66 -11.93
CA ALA A 200 -22.33 -0.68 -12.49
C ALA A 200 -22.94 -0.85 -13.87
N GLU A 201 -24.07 -0.21 -14.16
CA GLU A 201 -24.71 -0.20 -15.49
C GLU A 201 -23.75 0.26 -16.60
N LYS A 202 -22.80 1.15 -16.28
CA LYS A 202 -21.80 1.64 -17.24
C LYS A 202 -20.71 0.62 -17.55
N ASN A 203 -20.57 -0.43 -16.73
CA ASN A 203 -19.64 -1.54 -16.93
C ASN A 203 -20.17 -2.80 -16.23
N PRO A 204 -21.10 -3.54 -16.85
CA PRO A 204 -21.81 -4.67 -16.22
C PRO A 204 -20.90 -5.80 -15.72
N ASN A 205 -19.72 -5.95 -16.31
CA ASN A 205 -18.80 -7.04 -15.97
C ASN A 205 -17.88 -6.72 -14.79
N THR A 206 -18.11 -5.61 -14.08
CA THR A 206 -17.28 -5.25 -12.92
C THR A 206 -17.69 -6.01 -11.67
N GLY A 207 -16.76 -6.76 -11.09
CA GLY A 207 -16.95 -7.43 -9.80
C GLY A 207 -16.48 -6.61 -8.60
N GLU A 208 -15.78 -5.52 -8.84
CA GLU A 208 -15.27 -4.66 -7.78
C GLU A 208 -16.38 -3.90 -7.06
N LEU A 209 -16.16 -3.73 -5.75
CA LEU A 209 -17.13 -3.04 -4.91
C LEU A 209 -17.18 -1.54 -5.23
N PHE A 210 -16.03 -0.87 -5.20
CA PHE A 210 -15.94 0.59 -5.36
C PHE A 210 -15.63 1.01 -6.80
N LEU A 211 -16.56 1.77 -7.38
CA LEU A 211 -16.52 2.16 -8.78
C LEU A 211 -16.29 3.67 -8.96
N SER A 212 -15.61 4.02 -10.03
CA SER A 212 -15.53 5.40 -10.50
C SER A 212 -16.87 5.83 -11.13
N ARG A 213 -17.03 7.12 -11.41
CA ARG A 213 -18.19 7.66 -12.12
C ARG A 213 -18.45 6.99 -13.50
N ASN A 214 -17.44 6.34 -14.06
CA ASN A 214 -17.50 5.65 -15.35
C ASN A 214 -17.67 4.12 -15.19
N GLY A 215 -18.07 3.62 -14.01
CA GLY A 215 -18.23 2.20 -13.74
C GLY A 215 -16.94 1.39 -13.67
N ARG A 216 -15.78 2.03 -13.74
CA ARG A 216 -14.48 1.33 -13.69
C ARG A 216 -13.96 1.28 -12.26
N LYS A 217 -13.17 0.27 -11.98
CA LYS A 217 -12.39 0.13 -10.74
C LYS A 217 -11.66 1.42 -10.35
N LEU A 218 -11.67 1.77 -9.08
CA LEU A 218 -10.91 2.91 -8.57
C LEU A 218 -9.41 2.63 -8.56
N THR A 219 -8.62 3.67 -8.85
CA THR A 219 -7.17 3.63 -8.72
C THR A 219 -6.73 4.11 -7.34
N ARG A 220 -5.55 3.67 -6.90
CA ARG A 220 -4.94 4.16 -5.64
C ARG A 220 -4.78 5.68 -5.62
N MET A 221 -4.46 6.27 -6.78
CA MET A 221 -4.35 7.72 -6.93
C MET A 221 -5.69 8.41 -6.70
N MET A 222 -6.81 7.85 -7.22
CA MET A 222 -8.13 8.42 -6.97
C MET A 222 -8.49 8.39 -5.48
N ILE A 223 -8.26 7.28 -4.79
CA ILE A 223 -8.48 7.20 -3.34
C ILE A 223 -7.66 8.25 -2.58
N TRP A 224 -6.40 8.45 -2.98
CA TRP A 224 -5.55 9.48 -2.39
C TRP A 224 -6.10 10.90 -2.63
N ILE A 225 -6.53 11.21 -3.86
CA ILE A 225 -7.14 12.50 -4.21
C ILE A 225 -8.42 12.75 -3.41
N LEU A 226 -9.29 11.74 -3.31
CA LEU A 226 -10.52 11.83 -2.52
C LEU A 226 -10.22 12.07 -1.04
N LEU A 227 -9.26 11.34 -0.47
CA LEU A 227 -8.86 11.53 0.93
C LEU A 227 -8.34 12.94 1.17
N LYS A 228 -7.46 13.46 0.31
CA LYS A 228 -6.95 14.84 0.42
C LYS A 228 -8.06 15.87 0.29
N LYS A 229 -8.99 15.67 -0.65
CA LYS A 229 -10.16 16.54 -0.82
C LYS A 229 -10.96 16.63 0.48
N TRP A 230 -11.38 15.53 1.04
CA TRP A 230 -12.26 15.53 2.22
C TRP A 230 -11.53 15.93 3.50
N ALA A 231 -10.24 15.62 3.61
CA ALA A 231 -9.41 16.10 4.70
C ALA A 231 -9.26 17.64 4.67
N ASN A 232 -9.03 18.22 3.50
CA ASN A 232 -8.97 19.69 3.35
C ASN A 232 -10.32 20.34 3.69
N THR A 233 -11.44 19.73 3.26
CA THR A 233 -12.78 20.22 3.63
C THR A 233 -13.03 20.15 5.14
N ALA A 234 -12.46 19.16 5.81
CA ALA A 234 -12.53 18.98 7.27
C ALA A 234 -11.44 19.77 8.02
N GLU A 235 -10.69 20.63 7.33
CA GLU A 235 -9.61 21.47 7.89
C GLU A 235 -8.53 20.65 8.64
N ILE A 236 -8.22 19.46 8.12
CA ILE A 236 -7.14 18.64 8.66
C ILE A 236 -5.80 19.14 8.09
N THR A 237 -4.96 19.67 8.96
CA THR A 237 -3.64 20.24 8.59
C THR A 237 -2.54 19.19 8.48
N LYS A 238 -2.73 17.99 9.06
CA LYS A 238 -1.77 16.90 9.01
C LYS A 238 -1.57 16.39 7.58
N ASP A 239 -0.34 16.01 7.24
CA ASP A 239 -0.08 15.32 5.97
C ASP A 239 -0.56 13.87 6.07
N ILE A 240 -1.69 13.59 5.46
CA ILE A 240 -2.35 12.29 5.52
C ILE A 240 -2.31 11.56 4.18
N SER A 241 -2.37 10.25 4.29
CA SER A 241 -2.40 9.31 3.17
C SER A 241 -3.32 8.13 3.51
N PRO A 242 -3.67 7.27 2.54
CA PRO A 242 -4.38 6.02 2.84
C PRO A 242 -3.71 5.15 3.92
N HIS A 243 -2.38 5.19 4.03
CA HIS A 243 -1.66 4.50 5.09
C HIS A 243 -1.89 5.12 6.48
N THR A 244 -2.17 6.43 6.53
CA THR A 244 -2.49 7.11 7.79
C THR A 244 -3.77 6.56 8.42
N LEU A 245 -4.84 6.34 7.65
CA LEU A 245 -6.09 5.74 8.15
C LEU A 245 -5.87 4.34 8.72
N ARG A 246 -5.11 3.52 7.99
CA ARG A 246 -4.77 2.18 8.46
C ARG A 246 -3.87 2.19 9.70
N HIS A 247 -2.98 3.15 9.81
CA HIS A 247 -2.13 3.32 10.99
C HIS A 247 -2.95 3.79 12.18
N SER A 248 -3.89 4.74 11.97
CA SER A 248 -4.82 5.18 13.01
C SER A 248 -5.71 4.04 13.50
N PHE A 249 -6.22 3.17 12.61
CA PHE A 249 -6.92 1.94 13.00
C PHE A 249 -6.09 1.09 13.98
N ALA A 250 -4.84 0.79 13.62
CA ALA A 250 -3.97 -0.01 14.48
C ALA A 250 -3.69 0.66 15.82
N THR A 251 -3.38 1.95 15.80
CA THR A 251 -3.06 2.73 17.01
C THR A 251 -4.27 2.80 17.95
N HIS A 252 -5.45 3.10 17.43
CA HIS A 252 -6.64 3.23 18.27
C HIS A 252 -7.09 1.90 18.89
N LEU A 253 -6.95 0.79 18.17
CA LEU A 253 -7.20 -0.53 18.78
C LEU A 253 -6.22 -0.82 19.93
N LEU A 254 -4.93 -0.55 19.73
CA LEU A 254 -3.91 -0.77 20.76
C LEU A 254 -4.09 0.17 21.96
N GLU A 255 -4.40 1.45 21.72
CA GLU A 255 -4.70 2.44 22.77
C GLU A 255 -5.98 2.08 23.52
N GLY A 256 -6.96 1.48 22.86
CA GLY A 256 -8.17 0.94 23.47
C GLY A 256 -7.93 -0.29 24.35
N GLY A 257 -6.78 -0.97 24.19
CA GLY A 257 -6.42 -2.15 24.98
C GLY A 257 -6.42 -3.48 24.20
N ALA A 258 -6.60 -3.44 22.87
CA ALA A 258 -6.50 -4.65 22.05
C ALA A 258 -5.09 -5.23 22.09
N ASP A 259 -4.98 -6.54 22.11
CA ASP A 259 -3.69 -7.20 22.06
C ASP A 259 -3.01 -7.05 20.68
N LEU A 260 -1.69 -6.96 20.69
CA LEU A 260 -0.89 -6.73 19.49
C LEU A 260 -1.09 -7.83 18.43
N ARG A 261 -1.29 -9.07 18.85
CA ARG A 261 -1.44 -10.21 17.94
C ARG A 261 -2.72 -10.12 17.15
N SER A 262 -3.85 -9.85 17.79
CA SER A 262 -5.15 -9.63 17.12
C SER A 262 -5.09 -8.47 16.13
N VAL A 263 -4.44 -7.36 16.49
CA VAL A 263 -4.25 -6.22 15.57
C VAL A 263 -3.38 -6.61 14.38
N GLN A 264 -2.29 -7.35 14.60
CA GLN A 264 -1.42 -7.84 13.51
C GLN A 264 -2.15 -8.81 12.58
N GLU A 265 -3.00 -9.68 13.11
CA GLU A 265 -3.84 -10.60 12.32
C GLU A 265 -4.84 -9.84 11.46
N MET A 266 -5.59 -8.89 12.02
CA MET A 266 -6.50 -8.04 11.24
C MET A 266 -5.76 -7.26 10.15
N LEU A 267 -4.55 -6.82 10.41
CA LEU A 267 -3.71 -6.11 9.43
C LEU A 267 -3.06 -7.04 8.38
N GLY A 268 -2.88 -8.32 8.66
CA GLY A 268 -2.19 -9.26 7.78
C GLY A 268 -0.71 -8.92 7.65
N HIS A 269 0.02 -8.91 8.77
CA HIS A 269 1.47 -8.77 8.81
C HIS A 269 2.13 -10.11 8.45
N ALA A 270 3.13 -10.09 7.57
CA ALA A 270 3.72 -11.28 6.96
C ALA A 270 4.55 -12.15 7.90
N ASP A 271 5.00 -11.62 9.03
CA ASP A 271 5.89 -12.32 9.98
C ASP A 271 5.17 -13.32 10.90
N ILE A 272 3.85 -13.35 10.87
CA ILE A 272 3.09 -14.42 11.51
C ILE A 272 3.02 -15.55 10.48
N SER A 273 4.09 -16.36 10.45
CA SER A 273 4.18 -17.53 9.59
C SER A 273 3.15 -18.56 10.05
N THR A 274 2.13 -18.70 9.27
CA THR A 274 1.45 -19.96 8.92
C THR A 274 0.17 -19.59 8.17
N THR A 275 -0.19 -20.36 7.19
CA THR A 275 -1.55 -20.44 6.65
C THR A 275 -2.42 -20.94 7.82
N GLN A 276 -2.78 -20.06 8.74
CA GLN A 276 -3.72 -20.39 9.80
C GLN A 276 -5.07 -20.63 9.12
N ILE A 277 -5.56 -21.83 9.23
CA ILE A 277 -6.97 -22.13 9.00
C ILE A 277 -7.69 -21.38 10.10
N TYR A 278 -8.31 -20.23 9.75
CA TYR A 278 -9.11 -19.47 10.69
C TYR A 278 -10.28 -20.34 11.18
N THR A 279 -10.20 -20.77 12.41
CA THR A 279 -11.28 -21.50 13.07
C THR A 279 -12.46 -20.55 13.35
N HIS A 280 -13.60 -21.11 13.69
CA HIS A 280 -14.75 -20.30 14.12
C HIS A 280 -14.41 -19.49 15.39
N LEU A 281 -13.64 -20.08 16.31
CA LEU A 281 -13.20 -19.44 17.55
C LEU A 281 -12.29 -18.24 17.31
N ASP A 282 -11.36 -18.32 16.33
CA ASP A 282 -10.50 -17.19 15.99
C ASP A 282 -11.31 -16.01 15.44
N LYS A 283 -12.35 -16.26 14.65
CA LYS A 283 -13.21 -15.22 14.10
C LYS A 283 -14.05 -14.53 15.19
N GLU A 284 -14.61 -15.29 16.13
CA GLU A 284 -15.36 -14.72 17.25
C GLU A 284 -14.45 -13.88 18.17
N HIS A 285 -13.23 -14.35 18.44
CA HIS A 285 -12.25 -13.59 19.20
C HIS A 285 -11.92 -12.25 18.51
N LEU A 286 -11.65 -12.24 17.20
CA LEU A 286 -11.38 -11.01 16.47
C LEU A 286 -12.56 -10.04 16.48
N LYS A 287 -13.79 -10.55 16.43
CA LYS A 287 -15.00 -9.71 16.56
C LYS A 287 -15.10 -9.07 17.94
N GLU A 288 -14.87 -9.85 18.99
CA GLU A 288 -14.90 -9.33 20.36
C GLU A 288 -13.86 -8.24 20.58
N VAL A 289 -12.61 -8.47 20.14
CA VAL A 289 -11.54 -7.46 20.18
C VAL A 289 -11.95 -6.20 19.41
N HIS A 290 -12.47 -6.36 18.19
CA HIS A 290 -12.89 -5.21 17.38
C HIS A 290 -14.07 -4.47 18.02
N ARG A 291 -15.06 -5.20 18.56
CA ARG A 291 -16.22 -4.64 19.23
C ARG A 291 -15.84 -3.84 20.47
N THR A 292 -14.95 -4.39 21.28
CA THR A 292 -14.58 -3.78 22.57
C THR A 292 -13.68 -2.57 22.40
N PHE A 293 -12.78 -2.59 21.40
CA PHE A 293 -11.67 -1.63 21.34
C PHE A 293 -11.69 -0.68 20.13
N HIS A 294 -12.57 -0.92 19.15
CA HIS A 294 -12.64 -0.03 17.99
C HIS A 294 -13.58 1.16 18.22
N PRO A 295 -13.14 2.44 18.10
CA PRO A 295 -13.93 3.61 18.45
C PRO A 295 -15.24 3.79 17.67
N ARG A 296 -15.41 3.13 16.54
CA ARG A 296 -16.60 3.23 15.67
C ARG A 296 -17.38 1.94 15.59
N PHE A 297 -17.42 1.21 16.67
CA PHE A 297 -18.27 0.02 16.73
C PHE A 297 -19.70 0.38 17.14
N ASP A 298 -19.87 1.37 18.00
CA ASP A 298 -21.17 1.85 18.49
C ASP A 298 -21.85 2.84 17.54
#